data_b0eb7a15f26ce0ea9148d7509b94b5f3
#
_entry.id   b0eb7a15f26ce0ea9148d7509b94b5f3
#
_cell.length_a   1.000
_cell.length_b   1.000
_cell.length_c   1.000
_cell.angle_alpha   90.00
_cell.angle_beta   90.00
_cell.angle_gamma   90.00
#
_symmetry.space_group_name_H-M   'P 1'
#
loop_
_entity.id
_entity.type
_entity.pdbx_description
1 polymer ?
#
loop_
_entity_poly.entity_id
_entity_poly.type
_entity_poly.pdbx_seq_one_letter_code
_entity_poly.pdbx_strand_id
1 'polypeptide(L)'
;MGRCFGIGPFLCPPAQNIRKKITATQNILLYLQSKSKHMAMLAKFAVKNFRGFAEKIELDLTRHSNFNFNLYAIKDDVIKNGIVYGPNGSGKTNFSLAVFDIVNHLSQKWKKADYYANFTYAGDPNLKVEFEYTFRFDGQTVEYSYAKDYHGIMTAEAMTVDGKPVFKRADGKFTIDTEAFPIDKSIQHNLADNANNIPIVNFLLMSIPLAKDHYLIRLQQFVNGMLWFRNLDVREFIGLETSVYMLEEYIIKNKLIDDFRRFLLNVSGQEFEFAQPRAGEKVLFCVIDKKRIPFMAIISTGTKALELLYFWMQRMGQATFVFIDEFDAFYHFKLAFEVCKILFNKDCQVFTSSHNTYLMTNDLLRPDCNFILNENKIKPLVDCTEKELRFGHNIEKMFRGNAFKV
;
A
#
# COMPACT_ATOMS: atom_id res chain seq x y z
N MET A 1 34.36 -47.58 60.14
CA MET A 1 34.06 -46.16 59.97
C MET A 1 33.79 -45.92 58.47
N GLY A 2 32.56 -45.88 58.09
CA GLY A 2 32.18 -45.60 56.71
C GLY A 2 30.86 -44.77 56.76
N ARG A 3 30.90 -43.50 56.41
CA ARG A 3 29.73 -42.61 56.37
C ARG A 3 28.99 -42.77 55.02
N CYS A 4 27.76 -43.24 55.10
CA CYS A 4 26.82 -43.20 53.99
C CYS A 4 26.30 -41.75 53.80
N PHE A 5 26.44 -41.19 52.57
CA PHE A 5 25.79 -39.97 52.17
C PHE A 5 24.36 -40.31 51.68
N GLY A 6 23.37 -39.79 52.34
CA GLY A 6 21.95 -39.89 51.95
C GLY A 6 21.64 -38.97 50.78
N ILE A 7 21.03 -39.53 49.74
CA ILE A 7 20.44 -38.81 48.63
C ILE A 7 19.02 -38.43 49.06
N GLY A 8 18.75 -37.14 49.22
CA GLY A 8 17.41 -36.61 49.53
C GLY A 8 16.45 -36.79 48.33
N PRO A 9 15.13 -36.86 48.56
CA PRO A 9 14.15 -37.11 47.53
C PRO A 9 13.95 -35.87 46.64
N PHE A 10 14.07 -36.07 45.31
CA PHE A 10 13.64 -35.08 44.32
C PHE A 10 12.12 -34.84 44.45
N LEU A 11 11.72 -33.66 44.91
CA LEU A 11 10.34 -33.19 44.90
C LEU A 11 9.92 -32.89 43.46
N CYS A 12 9.10 -33.76 42.87
CA CYS A 12 8.37 -33.48 41.65
C CYS A 12 7.35 -32.37 41.90
N PRO A 13 7.27 -31.29 41.10
CA PRO A 13 6.27 -30.26 41.30
C PRO A 13 4.87 -30.83 41.07
N PRO A 14 3.85 -30.41 41.84
CA PRO A 14 2.53 -30.99 41.78
C PRO A 14 1.85 -30.76 40.42
N ALA A 15 1.22 -31.81 39.89
CA ALA A 15 0.56 -31.86 38.56
C ALA A 15 -0.42 -30.72 38.28
N GLN A 16 -0.92 -30.03 39.29
CA GLN A 16 -1.77 -28.83 39.15
C GLN A 16 -1.03 -27.62 38.56
N ASN A 17 0.29 -27.48 38.79
CA ASN A 17 1.07 -26.38 38.22
C ASN A 17 1.40 -26.58 36.73
N ILE A 18 1.50 -27.82 36.28
CA ILE A 18 1.72 -28.15 34.86
C ILE A 18 0.45 -27.90 34.05
N ARG A 19 -0.73 -28.31 34.57
CA ARG A 19 -2.02 -28.01 33.89
C ARG A 19 -2.30 -26.51 33.78
N LYS A 20 -2.02 -25.69 34.80
CA LYS A 20 -2.18 -24.23 34.74
C LYS A 20 -1.24 -23.59 33.73
N LYS A 21 0.00 -24.06 33.58
CA LYS A 21 0.94 -23.58 32.56
C LYS A 21 0.50 -23.95 31.14
N ILE A 22 0.01 -25.18 30.94
CA ILE A 22 -0.49 -25.64 29.63
C ILE A 22 -1.73 -24.82 29.22
N THR A 23 -2.67 -24.58 30.13
CA THR A 23 -3.87 -23.74 29.84
C THR A 23 -3.51 -22.28 29.57
N ALA A 24 -2.52 -21.71 30.28
CA ALA A 24 -2.03 -20.36 30.02
C ALA A 24 -1.34 -20.26 28.65
N THR A 25 -0.54 -21.26 28.27
CA THR A 25 0.11 -21.30 26.95
C THR A 25 -0.90 -21.51 25.84
N GLN A 26 -1.93 -22.36 26.03
CA GLN A 26 -3.04 -22.51 25.08
C GLN A 26 -3.87 -21.24 24.93
N ASN A 27 -4.13 -20.53 26.05
CA ASN A 27 -4.84 -19.24 25.99
C ASN A 27 -4.01 -18.14 25.35
N ILE A 28 -2.68 -18.14 25.51
CA ILE A 28 -1.75 -17.26 24.81
C ILE A 28 -1.72 -17.60 23.31
N LEU A 29 -1.68 -18.90 22.96
CA LEU A 29 -1.72 -19.36 21.56
C LEU A 29 -3.07 -19.00 20.90
N LEU A 30 -4.21 -19.20 21.60
CA LEU A 30 -5.54 -18.78 21.15
C LEU A 30 -5.65 -17.24 21.07
N TYR A 31 -5.06 -16.50 21.99
CA TYR A 31 -4.99 -15.03 21.94
C TYR A 31 -4.09 -14.54 20.80
N LEU A 32 -2.97 -15.22 20.54
CA LEU A 32 -2.09 -14.93 19.39
C LEU A 32 -2.75 -15.34 18.07
N GLN A 33 -3.48 -16.46 18.02
CA GLN A 33 -4.28 -16.85 16.86
C GLN A 33 -5.48 -15.93 16.62
N SER A 34 -6.14 -15.42 17.69
CA SER A 34 -7.20 -14.41 17.55
C SER A 34 -6.67 -13.02 17.15
N LYS A 35 -5.36 -12.77 17.32
CA LYS A 35 -4.67 -11.56 16.84
C LYS A 35 -4.05 -11.69 15.45
N SER A 36 -4.03 -12.88 14.83
CA SER A 36 -3.71 -12.98 13.39
C SER A 36 -4.94 -12.58 12.57
N LYS A 37 -5.37 -11.35 12.75
CA LYS A 37 -6.34 -10.72 11.87
C LYS A 37 -5.72 -10.74 10.48
N HIS A 38 -6.34 -11.45 9.54
CA HIS A 38 -5.89 -11.41 8.16
C HIS A 38 -5.82 -9.97 7.70
N MET A 39 -4.73 -9.61 7.05
CA MET A 39 -4.54 -8.25 6.58
C MET A 39 -5.46 -8.01 5.39
N ALA A 40 -6.21 -6.91 5.41
CA ALA A 40 -6.96 -6.48 4.23
C ALA A 40 -5.96 -6.12 3.12
N MET A 41 -6.09 -6.72 1.93
CA MET A 41 -5.11 -6.58 0.85
C MET A 41 -5.78 -6.40 -0.51
N LEU A 42 -5.16 -5.57 -1.36
CA LEU A 42 -5.39 -5.57 -2.80
C LEU A 42 -4.72 -6.83 -3.37
N ALA A 43 -5.51 -7.69 -4.00
CA ALA A 43 -5.06 -8.95 -4.58
C ALA A 43 -4.84 -8.84 -6.09
N LYS A 44 -5.71 -8.10 -6.82
CA LYS A 44 -5.56 -7.82 -8.24
C LYS A 44 -6.06 -6.43 -8.58
N PHE A 45 -5.47 -5.86 -9.61
CA PHE A 45 -5.89 -4.60 -10.20
C PHE A 45 -5.77 -4.67 -11.71
N ALA A 46 -6.77 -4.15 -12.43
CA ALA A 46 -6.65 -3.96 -13.87
C ALA A 46 -7.31 -2.64 -14.28
N VAL A 47 -6.79 -2.07 -15.37
CA VAL A 47 -7.35 -0.88 -15.99
C VAL A 47 -7.23 -0.96 -17.51
N LYS A 48 -8.23 -0.39 -18.22
CA LYS A 48 -8.27 -0.30 -19.68
C LYS A 48 -8.68 1.10 -20.10
N ASN A 49 -8.19 1.55 -21.25
CA ASN A 49 -8.47 2.87 -21.85
C ASN A 49 -8.08 4.06 -20.96
N PHE A 50 -7.05 3.92 -20.12
CA PHE A 50 -6.60 4.96 -19.20
C PHE A 50 -5.32 5.62 -19.69
N ARG A 51 -5.34 6.91 -20.01
CA ARG A 51 -4.18 7.72 -20.45
C ARG A 51 -3.38 7.05 -21.57
N GLY A 52 -2.19 6.50 -21.29
CA GLY A 52 -1.34 5.78 -22.25
C GLY A 52 -1.73 4.32 -22.45
N PHE A 53 -2.64 3.77 -21.68
CA PHE A 53 -3.03 2.36 -21.73
C PHE A 53 -4.32 2.16 -22.53
N ALA A 54 -4.19 1.78 -23.82
CA ALA A 54 -5.32 1.44 -24.66
C ALA A 54 -5.91 0.07 -24.27
N GLU A 55 -5.05 -0.91 -24.16
CA GLU A 55 -5.42 -2.28 -23.81
C GLU A 55 -5.44 -2.47 -22.28
N LYS A 56 -6.07 -3.57 -21.86
CA LYS A 56 -6.10 -3.94 -20.44
C LYS A 56 -4.69 -4.24 -19.94
N ILE A 57 -4.28 -3.51 -18.91
CA ILE A 57 -3.09 -3.80 -18.11
C ILE A 57 -3.52 -4.35 -16.76
N GLU A 58 -2.93 -5.47 -16.34
CA GLU A 58 -3.32 -6.19 -15.12
C GLU A 58 -2.11 -6.45 -14.23
N LEU A 59 -2.25 -6.18 -12.93
CA LEU A 59 -1.35 -6.55 -11.85
C LEU A 59 -2.03 -7.63 -10.99
N ASP A 60 -1.55 -8.87 -11.07
CA ASP A 60 -2.02 -9.98 -10.23
C ASP A 60 -1.02 -10.24 -9.11
N LEU A 61 -1.37 -9.84 -7.90
CA LEU A 61 -0.55 -9.98 -6.70
C LEU A 61 -0.74 -11.35 -6.01
N THR A 62 -1.62 -12.21 -6.52
CA THR A 62 -1.79 -13.58 -6.03
C THR A 62 -0.83 -14.57 -6.70
N ARG A 63 -0.20 -14.16 -7.81
CA ARG A 63 0.75 -14.98 -8.55
C ARG A 63 2.15 -14.80 -7.98
N HIS A 64 2.52 -15.68 -7.07
CA HIS A 64 3.87 -15.73 -6.51
C HIS A 64 4.45 -17.15 -6.57
N SER A 65 5.76 -17.25 -6.56
CA SER A 65 6.52 -18.52 -6.60
C SER A 65 6.81 -19.04 -5.19
N ASN A 66 7.17 -20.30 -5.07
CA ASN A 66 7.54 -20.92 -3.79
C ASN A 66 9.01 -20.67 -3.43
N PHE A 67 9.40 -19.38 -3.30
CA PHE A 67 10.71 -19.05 -2.75
C PHE A 67 10.71 -19.16 -1.23
N ASN A 68 11.84 -19.64 -0.66
CA ASN A 68 12.04 -19.82 0.78
C ASN A 68 12.77 -18.63 1.44
N PHE A 69 12.92 -17.52 0.76
CA PHE A 69 13.57 -16.29 1.25
C PHE A 69 12.67 -15.09 1.10
N ASN A 70 12.95 -14.04 1.87
CA ASN A 70 12.15 -12.79 1.92
C ASN A 70 10.65 -13.06 2.07
N LEU A 71 10.29 -13.99 2.96
CA LEU A 71 8.90 -14.38 3.19
C LEU A 71 8.02 -13.24 3.68
N TYR A 72 8.61 -12.19 4.26
CA TYR A 72 7.90 -10.97 4.68
C TYR A 72 7.23 -10.21 3.51
N ALA A 73 7.67 -10.45 2.27
CA ALA A 73 7.12 -9.83 1.08
C ALA A 73 5.79 -10.45 0.62
N ILE A 74 5.42 -11.60 1.17
CA ILE A 74 4.14 -12.28 0.92
C ILE A 74 3.37 -12.38 2.23
N LYS A 75 2.08 -12.13 2.21
CA LYS A 75 1.17 -12.32 3.34
C LYS A 75 -0.19 -12.80 2.85
N ASP A 76 -0.75 -13.83 3.50
CA ASP A 76 -2.07 -14.40 3.16
C ASP A 76 -2.19 -14.73 1.66
N ASP A 77 -1.13 -15.34 1.07
CA ASP A 77 -1.01 -15.68 -0.36
C ASP A 77 -1.15 -14.48 -1.32
N VAL A 78 -0.81 -13.27 -0.86
CA VAL A 78 -0.78 -12.06 -1.67
C VAL A 78 0.57 -11.36 -1.52
N ILE A 79 1.11 -10.82 -2.60
CA ILE A 79 2.31 -10.00 -2.58
C ILE A 79 2.03 -8.72 -1.78
N LYS A 80 2.72 -8.59 -0.65
CA LYS A 80 2.62 -7.45 0.26
C LYS A 80 3.51 -6.30 -0.16
N ASN A 81 4.71 -6.60 -0.65
CA ASN A 81 5.71 -5.60 -1.01
C ASN A 81 6.20 -5.80 -2.44
N GLY A 82 6.31 -4.71 -3.20
CA GLY A 82 6.76 -4.78 -4.58
C GLY A 82 7.46 -3.52 -5.06
N ILE A 83 8.32 -3.66 -6.07
CA ILE A 83 8.92 -2.55 -6.80
C ILE A 83 8.57 -2.66 -8.26
N VAL A 84 8.07 -1.56 -8.84
CA VAL A 84 7.74 -1.44 -10.27
C VAL A 84 8.87 -0.69 -10.97
N TYR A 85 9.57 -1.39 -11.86
CA TYR A 85 10.63 -0.83 -12.69
C TYR A 85 10.13 -0.56 -14.11
N GLY A 86 10.85 0.26 -14.83
CA GLY A 86 10.61 0.52 -16.24
C GLY A 86 11.36 1.78 -16.71
N PRO A 87 11.59 1.95 -18.02
CA PRO A 87 12.23 3.13 -18.55
C PRO A 87 11.40 4.40 -18.30
N ASN A 88 12.02 5.57 -18.55
CA ASN A 88 11.29 6.84 -18.53
C ASN A 88 10.18 6.79 -19.58
N GLY A 89 8.99 7.28 -19.23
CA GLY A 89 7.85 7.27 -20.13
C GLY A 89 7.11 5.92 -20.24
N SER A 90 7.54 4.85 -19.56
CA SER A 90 6.84 3.55 -19.60
C SER A 90 5.45 3.53 -18.98
N GLY A 91 5.05 4.61 -18.27
CA GLY A 91 3.72 4.73 -17.67
C GLY A 91 3.64 4.35 -16.19
N LYS A 92 4.76 4.20 -15.45
CA LYS A 92 4.74 3.84 -14.00
C LYS A 92 3.85 4.77 -13.18
N THR A 93 3.99 6.08 -13.35
CA THR A 93 3.14 7.07 -12.68
C THR A 93 1.68 6.93 -13.10
N ASN A 94 1.39 6.76 -14.40
CA ASN A 94 0.02 6.58 -14.87
C ASN A 94 -0.60 5.30 -14.30
N PHE A 95 0.16 4.22 -14.24
CA PHE A 95 -0.29 2.96 -13.65
C PHE A 95 -0.62 3.13 -12.16
N SER A 96 0.27 3.73 -11.39
CA SER A 96 0.04 3.98 -9.96
C SER A 96 -1.17 4.89 -9.72
N LEU A 97 -1.34 5.95 -10.52
CA LEU A 97 -2.51 6.83 -10.45
C LEU A 97 -3.81 6.08 -10.80
N ALA A 98 -3.78 5.14 -11.75
CA ALA A 98 -4.94 4.30 -12.07
C ALA A 98 -5.34 3.42 -10.88
N VAL A 99 -4.37 2.80 -10.17
CA VAL A 99 -4.65 2.04 -8.93
C VAL A 99 -5.37 2.90 -7.89
N PHE A 100 -5.04 4.19 -7.82
CA PHE A 100 -5.59 5.13 -6.84
C PHE A 100 -6.86 5.86 -7.29
N ASP A 101 -7.39 5.61 -8.49
CA ASP A 101 -8.67 6.17 -8.92
C ASP A 101 -9.82 5.83 -7.96
N ILE A 102 -9.79 4.64 -7.36
CA ILE A 102 -10.80 4.20 -6.39
C ILE A 102 -10.89 5.13 -5.16
N VAL A 103 -9.80 5.80 -4.77
CA VAL A 103 -9.81 6.78 -3.68
C VAL A 103 -10.69 7.98 -4.05
N ASN A 104 -10.57 8.46 -5.29
CA ASN A 104 -11.43 9.53 -5.78
C ASN A 104 -12.88 9.06 -6.00
N HIS A 105 -13.05 7.77 -6.35
CA HIS A 105 -14.34 7.17 -6.62
C HIS A 105 -15.17 6.93 -5.35
N LEU A 106 -14.59 6.33 -4.31
CA LEU A 106 -15.30 5.95 -3.08
C LEU A 106 -15.08 6.90 -1.90
N SER A 107 -14.08 7.80 -1.95
CA SER A 107 -13.81 8.73 -0.85
C SER A 107 -13.86 10.18 -1.31
N GLN A 108 -13.88 11.12 -0.35
CA GLN A 108 -13.82 12.56 -0.61
C GLN A 108 -12.40 13.13 -0.54
N LYS A 109 -11.37 12.26 -0.43
CA LYS A 109 -10.00 12.66 -0.08
C LYS A 109 -9.19 13.18 -1.26
N TRP A 110 -9.56 12.84 -2.50
CA TRP A 110 -8.86 13.32 -3.67
C TRP A 110 -9.82 13.79 -4.76
N LYS A 111 -9.80 15.08 -5.05
CA LYS A 111 -10.63 15.71 -6.09
C LYS A 111 -9.83 16.81 -6.78
N LYS A 112 -8.96 16.44 -7.73
CA LYS A 112 -8.33 17.41 -8.63
C LYS A 112 -9.20 17.54 -9.88
N ALA A 113 -9.70 18.73 -10.17
CA ALA A 113 -10.55 19.00 -11.34
C ALA A 113 -9.84 18.70 -12.67
N ASP A 114 -8.54 18.95 -12.75
CA ASP A 114 -7.71 18.71 -13.92
C ASP A 114 -7.34 17.22 -14.14
N TYR A 115 -7.59 16.35 -13.16
CA TYR A 115 -7.35 14.91 -13.29
C TYR A 115 -8.11 14.32 -14.47
N TYR A 116 -9.34 14.71 -14.67
CA TYR A 116 -10.19 14.20 -15.74
C TYR A 116 -9.93 14.88 -17.11
N ALA A 117 -9.13 15.94 -17.17
CA ALA A 117 -8.80 16.60 -18.44
C ALA A 117 -8.02 15.68 -19.42
N ASN A 118 -7.22 14.70 -18.87
CA ASN A 118 -6.44 13.75 -19.65
C ASN A 118 -6.57 12.34 -19.06
N PHE A 119 -7.76 11.98 -18.69
CA PHE A 119 -8.09 10.76 -17.94
C PHE A 119 -8.21 9.55 -18.88
N THR A 120 -8.88 9.70 -20.03
CA THR A 120 -9.11 8.63 -20.99
C THR A 120 -7.89 8.39 -21.89
N TYR A 121 -7.90 7.28 -22.61
CA TYR A 121 -6.87 6.98 -23.59
C TYR A 121 -6.85 8.04 -24.69
N ALA A 122 -5.68 8.60 -24.95
CA ALA A 122 -5.52 9.72 -25.88
C ALA A 122 -5.83 9.37 -27.35
N GLY A 123 -5.71 8.09 -27.73
CA GLY A 123 -6.00 7.61 -29.10
C GLY A 123 -7.50 7.54 -29.42
N ASP A 124 -8.35 7.36 -28.42
CA ASP A 124 -9.82 7.44 -28.56
C ASP A 124 -10.43 7.92 -27.23
N PRO A 125 -10.64 9.22 -27.05
CA PRO A 125 -11.16 9.79 -25.83
C PRO A 125 -12.64 9.46 -25.56
N ASN A 126 -13.37 8.88 -26.53
CA ASN A 126 -14.77 8.50 -26.34
C ASN A 126 -14.92 7.13 -25.67
N LEU A 127 -13.84 6.37 -25.58
CA LEU A 127 -13.84 5.08 -24.89
C LEU A 127 -14.01 5.28 -23.38
N LYS A 128 -14.79 4.39 -22.77
CA LYS A 128 -14.92 4.35 -21.32
C LYS A 128 -13.63 3.80 -20.71
N VAL A 129 -13.20 4.38 -19.59
CA VAL A 129 -12.13 3.81 -18.77
C VAL A 129 -12.74 2.76 -17.84
N GLU A 130 -12.18 1.58 -17.86
CA GLU A 130 -12.65 0.45 -17.06
C GLU A 130 -11.63 0.15 -15.96
N PHE A 131 -12.09 0.01 -14.71
CA PHE A 131 -11.29 -0.33 -13.54
C PHE A 131 -11.82 -1.61 -12.91
N GLU A 132 -10.92 -2.51 -12.57
CA GLU A 132 -11.23 -3.77 -11.90
C GLU A 132 -10.30 -3.94 -10.70
N TYR A 133 -10.87 -4.27 -9.55
CA TYR A 133 -10.14 -4.52 -8.30
C TYR A 133 -10.60 -5.84 -7.69
N THR A 134 -9.65 -6.61 -7.19
CA THR A 134 -9.93 -7.77 -6.34
C THR A 134 -9.26 -7.56 -4.98
N PHE A 135 -10.03 -7.64 -3.92
CA PHE A 135 -9.55 -7.51 -2.55
C PHE A 135 -9.69 -8.84 -1.80
N ARG A 136 -8.82 -9.05 -0.81
CA ARG A 136 -8.91 -10.10 0.20
C ARG A 136 -9.18 -9.47 1.56
N PHE A 137 -10.34 -9.81 2.17
CA PHE A 137 -10.75 -9.31 3.48
C PHE A 137 -11.13 -10.49 4.39
N ASP A 138 -10.28 -10.82 5.36
CA ASP A 138 -10.56 -11.87 6.36
C ASP A 138 -10.99 -13.23 5.72
N GLY A 139 -10.35 -13.60 4.61
CA GLY A 139 -10.65 -14.84 3.85
C GLY A 139 -11.71 -14.69 2.77
N GLN A 140 -12.46 -13.59 2.71
CA GLN A 140 -13.39 -13.30 1.63
C GLN A 140 -12.68 -12.65 0.44
N THR A 141 -13.12 -12.98 -0.77
CA THR A 141 -12.69 -12.33 -2.01
C THR A 141 -13.77 -11.36 -2.48
N VAL A 142 -13.44 -10.07 -2.55
CA VAL A 142 -14.35 -9.02 -3.03
C VAL A 142 -13.82 -8.50 -4.35
N GLU A 143 -14.59 -8.67 -5.42
CA GLU A 143 -14.31 -8.12 -6.74
C GLU A 143 -15.21 -6.92 -6.96
N TYR A 144 -14.60 -5.79 -7.30
CA TYR A 144 -15.29 -4.54 -7.54
C TYR A 144 -14.81 -3.91 -8.83
N SER A 145 -15.73 -3.61 -9.74
CA SER A 145 -15.43 -2.99 -11.01
C SER A 145 -16.34 -1.81 -11.30
N TYR A 146 -15.81 -0.82 -12.02
CA TYR A 146 -16.58 0.31 -12.51
C TYR A 146 -15.99 0.87 -13.80
N ALA A 147 -16.82 1.59 -14.55
CA ALA A 147 -16.39 2.30 -15.75
C ALA A 147 -16.80 3.77 -15.67
N LYS A 148 -15.97 4.64 -16.21
CA LYS A 148 -16.20 6.09 -16.30
C LYS A 148 -16.04 6.56 -17.73
N ASP A 149 -16.84 7.57 -18.12
CA ASP A 149 -16.63 8.29 -19.38
C ASP A 149 -15.51 9.33 -19.29
N TYR A 150 -15.27 10.06 -20.35
CA TYR A 150 -14.21 11.09 -20.43
C TYR A 150 -14.43 12.30 -19.50
N HIS A 151 -15.62 12.48 -18.96
CA HIS A 151 -15.93 13.47 -17.91
C HIS A 151 -15.72 12.92 -16.50
N GLY A 152 -15.38 11.64 -16.36
CA GLY A 152 -15.29 10.95 -15.07
C GLY A 152 -16.65 10.57 -14.48
N ILE A 153 -17.73 10.63 -15.31
CA ILE A 153 -19.06 10.19 -14.92
C ILE A 153 -19.09 8.67 -14.99
N MET A 154 -19.56 8.04 -13.91
CA MET A 154 -19.68 6.60 -13.84
C MET A 154 -20.77 6.07 -14.75
N THR A 155 -20.42 5.11 -15.62
CA THR A 155 -21.31 4.51 -16.61
C THR A 155 -21.68 3.08 -16.30
N ALA A 156 -20.88 2.38 -15.50
CA ALA A 156 -21.14 1.03 -15.03
C ALA A 156 -20.50 0.80 -13.66
N GLU A 157 -21.06 -0.12 -12.88
CA GLU A 157 -20.54 -0.52 -11.58
C GLU A 157 -21.01 -1.94 -11.26
N ALA A 158 -20.15 -2.80 -10.73
CA ALA A 158 -20.52 -4.16 -10.33
C ALA A 158 -19.67 -4.64 -9.15
N MET A 159 -20.24 -5.52 -8.34
CA MET A 159 -19.55 -6.18 -7.23
C MET A 159 -19.93 -7.64 -7.16
N THR A 160 -18.92 -8.50 -6.92
CA THR A 160 -19.11 -9.91 -6.52
C THR A 160 -18.37 -10.17 -5.21
N VAL A 161 -18.87 -11.10 -4.41
CA VAL A 161 -18.22 -11.56 -3.19
C VAL A 161 -18.19 -13.08 -3.21
N ASP A 162 -16.99 -13.66 -3.11
CA ASP A 162 -16.76 -15.11 -3.23
C ASP A 162 -17.44 -15.73 -4.47
N GLY A 163 -17.35 -14.99 -5.61
CA GLY A 163 -17.94 -15.37 -6.89
C GLY A 163 -19.45 -15.18 -7.00
N LYS A 164 -20.13 -14.70 -5.96
CA LYS A 164 -21.58 -14.44 -5.99
C LYS A 164 -21.83 -12.97 -6.33
N PRO A 165 -22.70 -12.67 -7.32
CA PRO A 165 -23.09 -11.31 -7.64
C PRO A 165 -23.78 -10.62 -6.45
N VAL A 166 -23.35 -9.41 -6.11
CA VAL A 166 -23.97 -8.57 -5.08
C VAL A 166 -24.84 -7.51 -5.74
N PHE A 167 -24.27 -6.76 -6.68
CA PHE A 167 -25.01 -5.81 -7.50
C PHE A 167 -24.33 -5.60 -8.85
N LYS A 168 -25.12 -5.11 -9.81
CA LYS A 168 -24.64 -4.63 -11.10
C LYS A 168 -25.51 -3.50 -11.61
N ARG A 169 -24.87 -2.41 -12.03
CA ARG A 169 -25.48 -1.27 -12.71
C ARG A 169 -24.76 -1.04 -14.03
N ALA A 170 -25.48 -1.10 -15.13
CA ALA A 170 -24.98 -0.80 -16.48
C ALA A 170 -26.15 -0.54 -17.43
N ASP A 171 -25.98 0.32 -18.42
CA ASP A 171 -26.92 0.55 -19.52
C ASP A 171 -28.37 0.81 -19.04
N GLY A 172 -28.54 1.63 -18.00
CA GLY A 172 -29.83 1.97 -17.40
C GLY A 172 -30.51 0.83 -16.64
N LYS A 173 -29.79 -0.27 -16.38
CA LYS A 173 -30.30 -1.42 -15.60
C LYS A 173 -29.54 -1.53 -14.29
N PHE A 174 -30.28 -1.85 -13.23
CA PHE A 174 -29.72 -2.14 -11.91
C PHE A 174 -30.28 -3.45 -11.36
N THR A 175 -29.40 -4.29 -10.86
CA THR A 175 -29.72 -5.52 -10.15
C THR A 175 -28.94 -5.56 -8.84
N ILE A 176 -29.58 -6.08 -7.79
CA ILE A 176 -28.96 -6.23 -6.46
C ILE A 176 -29.49 -7.50 -5.80
N ASP A 177 -28.66 -8.12 -4.98
CA ASP A 177 -29.07 -9.19 -4.07
C ASP A 177 -30.02 -8.62 -3.00
N THR A 178 -31.31 -8.81 -3.19
CA THR A 178 -32.37 -8.29 -2.30
C THR A 178 -32.49 -9.05 -0.99
N GLU A 179 -31.90 -10.24 -0.85
CA GLU A 179 -31.81 -10.95 0.42
C GLU A 179 -30.78 -10.30 1.34
N ALA A 180 -29.61 -9.96 0.76
CA ALA A 180 -28.55 -9.25 1.50
C ALA A 180 -28.87 -7.76 1.70
N PHE A 181 -29.53 -7.12 0.72
CA PHE A 181 -29.84 -5.70 0.72
C PHE A 181 -31.32 -5.45 0.37
N PRO A 182 -32.21 -5.40 1.36
CA PRO A 182 -33.64 -5.21 1.14
C PRO A 182 -33.94 -3.75 0.72
N ILE A 183 -33.85 -3.49 -0.58
CA ILE A 183 -34.11 -2.18 -1.19
C ILE A 183 -35.39 -2.23 -2.03
N ASP A 184 -36.26 -1.25 -1.83
CA ASP A 184 -37.52 -1.11 -2.57
C ASP A 184 -37.30 -0.94 -4.07
N LYS A 185 -38.24 -1.44 -4.88
CA LYS A 185 -38.19 -1.35 -6.35
C LYS A 185 -38.09 0.10 -6.88
N SER A 186 -38.73 1.06 -6.20
CA SER A 186 -38.65 2.48 -6.56
C SER A 186 -37.22 3.02 -6.40
N ILE A 187 -36.53 2.62 -5.34
CA ILE A 187 -35.13 2.99 -5.09
C ILE A 187 -34.23 2.32 -6.13
N GLN A 188 -34.47 1.04 -6.43
CA GLN A 188 -33.73 0.30 -7.47
C GLN A 188 -33.83 1.00 -8.83
N HIS A 189 -35.03 1.51 -9.20
CA HIS A 189 -35.23 2.26 -10.44
C HIS A 189 -34.42 3.56 -10.46
N ASN A 190 -34.42 4.32 -9.36
CA ASN A 190 -33.65 5.56 -9.24
C ASN A 190 -32.13 5.32 -9.29
N LEU A 191 -31.67 4.19 -8.73
CA LEU A 191 -30.24 3.80 -8.78
C LEU A 191 -29.81 3.39 -10.21
N ALA A 192 -30.73 2.87 -11.02
CA ALA A 192 -30.48 2.51 -12.42
C ALA A 192 -30.15 3.76 -13.28
N ASP A 193 -30.82 4.88 -13.03
CA ASP A 193 -30.66 6.13 -13.81
C ASP A 193 -29.32 6.85 -13.53
N ASN A 194 -28.67 6.57 -12.40
CA ASN A 194 -27.39 7.18 -12.01
C ASN A 194 -27.32 8.72 -12.11
N ALA A 195 -28.46 9.38 -12.03
CA ALA A 195 -28.56 10.85 -12.20
C ALA A 195 -27.62 11.66 -11.27
N ASN A 196 -27.32 11.11 -10.07
CA ASN A 196 -26.48 11.78 -9.07
C ASN A 196 -25.02 11.30 -9.07
N ASN A 197 -24.62 10.42 -9.99
CA ASN A 197 -23.27 9.86 -10.08
C ASN A 197 -22.74 9.30 -8.74
N ILE A 198 -23.63 8.68 -7.93
CA ILE A 198 -23.29 8.13 -6.62
C ILE A 198 -22.91 6.65 -6.79
N PRO A 199 -21.72 6.20 -6.32
CA PRO A 199 -21.39 4.79 -6.27
C PRO A 199 -22.39 3.99 -5.42
N ILE A 200 -22.79 2.82 -5.88
CA ILE A 200 -23.70 1.93 -5.15
C ILE A 200 -23.13 1.55 -3.79
N VAL A 201 -21.81 1.33 -3.71
CA VAL A 201 -21.12 1.10 -2.44
C VAL A 201 -21.41 2.22 -1.43
N ASN A 202 -21.27 3.48 -1.85
CA ASN A 202 -21.51 4.63 -0.97
C ASN A 202 -23.00 4.75 -0.59
N PHE A 203 -23.90 4.48 -1.53
CA PHE A 203 -25.34 4.45 -1.26
C PHE A 203 -25.67 3.40 -0.18
N LEU A 204 -25.19 2.16 -0.34
CA LEU A 204 -25.44 1.06 0.60
C LEU A 204 -24.87 1.36 2.01
N LEU A 205 -23.65 1.91 2.07
CA LEU A 205 -23.02 2.30 3.34
C LEU A 205 -23.79 3.39 4.10
N MET A 206 -24.49 4.29 3.38
CA MET A 206 -25.26 5.36 4.00
C MET A 206 -26.71 4.95 4.34
N SER A 207 -27.29 4.00 3.59
CA SER A 207 -28.72 3.69 3.65
C SER A 207 -29.05 2.46 4.49
N ILE A 208 -28.08 1.56 4.70
CA ILE A 208 -28.33 0.27 5.36
C ILE A 208 -27.39 0.10 6.56
N PRO A 209 -27.92 -0.26 7.74
CA PRO A 209 -27.08 -0.56 8.89
C PRO A 209 -26.33 -1.89 8.64
N LEU A 210 -25.00 -1.83 8.60
CA LEU A 210 -24.12 -2.96 8.33
C LEU A 210 -23.30 -3.33 9.58
N ALA A 211 -23.00 -4.61 9.73
CA ALA A 211 -22.09 -5.09 10.78
C ALA A 211 -20.67 -4.52 10.56
N LYS A 212 -19.92 -4.28 11.64
CA LYS A 212 -18.57 -3.64 11.57
C LYS A 212 -17.55 -4.42 10.73
N ASP A 213 -17.73 -5.70 10.60
CA ASP A 213 -16.90 -6.63 9.82
C ASP A 213 -17.43 -6.89 8.40
N HIS A 214 -18.52 -6.23 8.01
CA HIS A 214 -19.12 -6.37 6.67
C HIS A 214 -18.11 -5.93 5.58
N TYR A 215 -18.06 -6.68 4.46
CA TYR A 215 -17.09 -6.43 3.38
C TYR A 215 -17.16 -5.02 2.78
N LEU A 216 -18.33 -4.36 2.72
CA LEU A 216 -18.46 -2.97 2.27
C LEU A 216 -17.76 -2.00 3.24
N ILE A 217 -17.89 -2.22 4.55
CA ILE A 217 -17.18 -1.42 5.57
C ILE A 217 -15.67 -1.68 5.46
N ARG A 218 -15.25 -2.93 5.24
CA ARG A 218 -13.83 -3.28 5.01
C ARG A 218 -13.27 -2.62 3.76
N LEU A 219 -14.03 -2.62 2.66
CA LEU A 219 -13.64 -1.91 1.42
C LEU A 219 -13.47 -0.41 1.68
N GLN A 220 -14.44 0.21 2.33
CA GLN A 220 -14.36 1.64 2.68
C GLN A 220 -13.16 1.96 3.58
N GLN A 221 -12.90 1.12 4.59
CA GLN A 221 -11.72 1.27 5.46
C GLN A 221 -10.41 1.09 4.67
N PHE A 222 -10.36 0.10 3.77
CA PHE A 222 -9.20 -0.13 2.92
C PHE A 222 -8.91 1.08 2.04
N VAL A 223 -9.91 1.58 1.31
CA VAL A 223 -9.79 2.75 0.42
C VAL A 223 -9.40 4.01 1.22
N ASN A 224 -9.98 4.21 2.40
CA ASN A 224 -9.64 5.33 3.27
C ASN A 224 -8.21 5.28 3.82
N GLY A 225 -7.61 4.10 3.88
CA GLY A 225 -6.22 3.87 4.29
C GLY A 225 -5.21 3.85 3.14
N MET A 226 -5.65 4.00 1.88
CA MET A 226 -4.73 4.07 0.73
C MET A 226 -3.96 5.38 0.73
N LEU A 227 -2.66 5.32 0.39
CA LEU A 227 -1.76 6.47 0.28
C LEU A 227 -0.87 6.34 -0.95
N TRP A 228 -0.99 7.25 -1.89
CA TRP A 228 -0.02 7.50 -2.94
C TRP A 228 0.69 8.82 -2.68
N PHE A 229 1.99 8.85 -2.85
CA PHE A 229 2.73 10.11 -2.86
C PHE A 229 3.98 9.99 -3.73
N ARG A 230 4.45 11.16 -4.21
CA ARG A 230 5.70 11.28 -4.92
C ARG A 230 6.74 11.94 -4.02
N ASN A 231 7.95 11.43 -4.04
CA ASN A 231 9.02 11.93 -3.17
C ASN A 231 9.63 13.27 -3.65
N LEU A 232 9.09 13.83 -4.72
CA LEU A 232 9.55 15.08 -5.35
C LEU A 232 8.85 16.33 -4.81
N ASP A 233 7.57 16.23 -4.45
CA ASP A 233 6.77 17.36 -3.97
C ASP A 233 5.86 16.95 -2.81
N VAL A 234 5.94 17.69 -1.73
CA VAL A 234 5.11 17.52 -0.53
C VAL A 234 3.61 17.63 -0.81
N ARG A 235 3.22 18.30 -1.88
CA ARG A 235 1.82 18.52 -2.29
C ARG A 235 1.27 17.41 -3.19
N GLU A 236 2.13 16.57 -3.75
CA GLU A 236 1.71 15.46 -4.61
C GLU A 236 1.43 14.20 -3.80
N PHE A 237 0.20 14.10 -3.30
CA PHE A 237 -0.29 12.91 -2.61
C PHE A 237 -1.78 12.68 -2.86
N ILE A 238 -2.23 11.43 -2.68
CA ILE A 238 -3.61 10.98 -2.80
C ILE A 238 -3.96 10.08 -1.63
N GLY A 239 -5.10 10.32 -1.00
CA GLY A 239 -5.62 9.50 0.09
C GLY A 239 -4.99 9.77 1.45
N LEU A 240 -5.32 8.95 2.41
CA LEU A 240 -4.98 8.96 3.85
C LEU A 240 -5.27 10.29 4.55
N GLU A 241 -4.78 11.41 4.02
CA GLU A 241 -4.95 12.77 4.53
C GLU A 241 -5.66 13.67 3.50
N THR A 242 -6.26 14.76 3.95
CA THR A 242 -6.89 15.79 3.08
C THR A 242 -5.98 16.98 2.84
N SER A 243 -4.98 17.18 3.70
CA SER A 243 -4.00 18.27 3.61
C SER A 243 -2.69 17.86 4.28
N VAL A 244 -1.58 18.36 3.76
CA VAL A 244 -0.26 18.23 4.39
C VAL A 244 0.08 19.57 5.03
N TYR A 245 0.35 19.52 6.31
CA TYR A 245 0.86 20.67 7.07
C TYR A 245 2.35 20.89 6.77
N MET A 246 2.90 22.01 7.23
CA MET A 246 4.34 22.22 7.24
C MET A 246 4.99 21.06 7.99
N LEU A 247 5.92 20.34 7.35
CA LEU A 247 6.52 19.12 7.90
C LEU A 247 7.22 19.39 9.24
N GLU A 248 8.01 20.46 9.29
CA GLU A 248 8.72 20.90 10.50
C GLU A 248 7.75 21.26 11.65
N GLU A 249 6.62 21.95 11.34
CA GLU A 249 5.58 22.25 12.34
C GLU A 249 4.97 20.97 12.93
N TYR A 250 4.76 19.95 12.08
CA TYR A 250 4.28 18.65 12.53
C TYR A 250 5.26 17.98 13.49
N ILE A 251 6.57 17.97 13.15
CA ILE A 251 7.62 17.39 14.00
C ILE A 251 7.67 18.10 15.36
N ILE A 252 7.59 19.43 15.35
CA ILE A 252 7.62 20.26 16.56
C ILE A 252 6.38 20.00 17.43
N LYS A 253 5.18 20.11 16.86
CA LYS A 253 3.91 19.95 17.60
C LYS A 253 3.77 18.58 18.24
N ASN A 254 4.25 17.54 17.57
CA ASN A 254 4.15 16.16 18.06
C ASN A 254 5.38 15.75 18.91
N LYS A 255 6.31 16.68 19.21
CA LYS A 255 7.51 16.42 20.01
C LYS A 255 8.40 15.31 19.42
N LEU A 256 8.51 15.24 18.10
CA LEU A 256 9.20 14.18 17.36
C LEU A 256 10.65 14.54 16.98
N ILE A 257 11.22 15.63 17.48
CA ILE A 257 12.56 16.13 17.08
C ILE A 257 13.64 15.07 17.33
N ASP A 258 13.67 14.46 18.52
CA ASP A 258 14.67 13.44 18.86
C ASP A 258 14.46 12.15 18.07
N ASP A 259 13.21 11.80 17.75
CA ASP A 259 12.91 10.65 16.91
C ASP A 259 13.33 10.91 15.46
N PHE A 260 13.03 12.09 14.94
CA PHE A 260 13.46 12.53 13.59
C PHE A 260 14.99 12.59 13.48
N ARG A 261 15.70 13.12 14.49
CA ARG A 261 17.15 13.11 14.53
C ARG A 261 17.71 11.68 14.44
N ARG A 262 17.17 10.75 15.24
CA ARG A 262 17.58 9.34 15.20
C ARG A 262 17.27 8.69 13.85
N PHE A 263 16.13 9.01 13.26
CA PHE A 263 15.78 8.54 11.92
C PHE A 263 16.81 8.99 10.88
N LEU A 264 17.16 10.28 10.82
CA LEU A 264 18.17 10.80 9.89
C LEU A 264 19.53 10.13 10.09
N LEU A 265 19.97 10.00 11.35
CA LEU A 265 21.24 9.34 11.68
C LEU A 265 21.23 7.86 11.22
N ASN A 266 20.20 7.11 11.56
CA ASN A 266 20.13 5.69 11.26
C ASN A 266 19.99 5.39 9.76
N VAL A 267 19.26 6.22 9.02
CA VAL A 267 18.96 5.99 7.61
C VAL A 267 20.05 6.54 6.69
N SER A 268 20.56 7.73 6.98
CA SER A 268 21.50 8.43 6.09
C SER A 268 22.91 8.67 6.70
N GLY A 269 23.11 8.33 7.97
CA GLY A 269 24.34 8.65 8.70
C GLY A 269 24.53 10.14 8.99
N GLN A 270 23.53 10.99 8.69
CA GLN A 270 23.62 12.43 8.94
C GLN A 270 23.25 12.75 10.38
N GLU A 271 24.14 13.42 11.08
CA GLU A 271 23.92 13.88 12.45
C GLU A 271 23.58 15.38 12.45
N PHE A 272 22.46 15.73 13.07
CA PHE A 272 22.02 17.11 13.25
C PHE A 272 21.80 17.39 14.73
N GLU A 273 22.35 18.51 15.21
CA GLU A 273 22.04 19.06 16.52
C GLU A 273 20.88 20.03 16.39
N PHE A 274 19.66 19.59 16.75
CA PHE A 274 18.48 20.44 16.71
C PHE A 274 18.38 21.32 17.95
N ALA A 275 18.09 22.60 17.75
CA ALA A 275 17.81 23.54 18.82
C ALA A 275 16.43 23.25 19.44
N GLN A 276 16.29 23.46 20.75
CA GLN A 276 14.98 23.40 21.38
C GLN A 276 14.05 24.47 20.79
N PRO A 277 12.82 24.09 20.37
CA PRO A 277 11.85 25.03 19.82
C PRO A 277 11.45 26.10 20.84
N ARG A 278 11.34 27.35 20.39
CA ARG A 278 10.76 28.45 21.17
C ARG A 278 9.23 28.42 21.04
N ALA A 279 8.55 29.10 21.96
CA ALA A 279 7.11 29.22 21.91
C ALA A 279 6.66 29.84 20.57
N GLY A 280 5.76 29.12 19.85
CA GLY A 280 5.22 29.55 18.55
C GLY A 280 6.12 29.28 17.34
N GLU A 281 7.30 28.69 17.50
CA GLU A 281 8.13 28.31 16.34
C GLU A 281 7.46 27.18 15.55
N LYS A 282 7.53 27.33 14.22
CA LYS A 282 7.00 26.36 13.24
C LYS A 282 8.10 25.79 12.34
N VAL A 283 9.34 26.23 12.51
CA VAL A 283 10.50 25.88 11.72
C VAL A 283 11.54 25.24 12.64
N LEU A 284 12.19 24.17 12.17
CA LEU A 284 13.29 23.52 12.86
C LEU A 284 14.58 24.34 12.69
N PHE A 285 15.33 24.43 13.76
CA PHE A 285 16.66 25.07 13.74
C PHE A 285 17.72 24.07 14.18
N CYS A 286 18.85 24.07 13.47
CA CYS A 286 20.06 23.40 13.91
C CYS A 286 21.02 24.38 14.64
N VAL A 287 21.85 23.84 15.53
CA VAL A 287 22.90 24.56 16.20
C VAL A 287 24.23 24.29 15.47
N ILE A 288 24.83 25.33 14.91
CA ILE A 288 26.16 25.28 14.28
C ILE A 288 26.97 26.44 14.84
N ASP A 289 28.12 26.16 15.44
CA ASP A 289 28.98 27.17 16.08
C ASP A 289 28.21 28.11 17.03
N LYS A 290 27.32 27.51 17.85
CA LYS A 290 26.45 28.22 18.81
C LYS A 290 25.38 29.13 18.16
N LYS A 291 25.20 29.08 16.83
CA LYS A 291 24.21 29.87 16.11
C LYS A 291 23.04 28.96 15.71
N ARG A 292 21.83 29.50 15.79
CA ARG A 292 20.64 28.83 15.31
C ARG A 292 20.44 29.11 13.81
N ILE A 293 20.46 28.09 12.99
CA ILE A 293 20.30 28.18 11.54
C ILE A 293 19.06 27.36 11.15
N PRO A 294 18.15 27.87 10.31
CA PRO A 294 17.00 27.11 9.84
C PRO A 294 17.43 25.79 9.19
N PHE A 295 16.83 24.67 9.58
CA PHE A 295 17.16 23.34 9.08
C PHE A 295 17.08 23.26 7.55
N MET A 296 16.00 23.78 6.95
CA MET A 296 15.82 23.82 5.50
C MET A 296 16.89 24.60 4.72
N ALA A 297 17.63 25.48 5.37
CA ALA A 297 18.70 26.26 4.73
C ALA A 297 20.01 25.48 4.55
N ILE A 298 20.21 24.40 5.32
CA ILE A 298 21.48 23.67 5.37
C ILE A 298 21.41 22.25 4.81
N ILE A 299 20.21 21.76 4.48
CA ILE A 299 20.01 20.38 4.07
C ILE A 299 19.98 20.21 2.55
N SER A 300 20.40 19.01 2.11
CA SER A 300 20.33 18.58 0.72
C SER A 300 18.90 18.23 0.29
N THR A 301 18.67 18.13 -1.03
CA THR A 301 17.40 17.65 -1.56
C THR A 301 17.07 16.22 -1.07
N GLY A 302 18.08 15.34 -0.95
CA GLY A 302 17.88 14.00 -0.38
C GLY A 302 17.39 14.04 1.07
N THR A 303 17.91 14.96 1.88
CA THR A 303 17.46 15.14 3.28
C THR A 303 16.02 15.70 3.34
N LYS A 304 15.64 16.60 2.41
CA LYS A 304 14.25 17.05 2.28
C LYS A 304 13.29 15.90 1.93
N ALA A 305 13.72 15.02 1.02
CA ALA A 305 12.95 13.83 0.68
C ALA A 305 12.82 12.85 1.87
N LEU A 306 13.86 12.74 2.71
CA LEU A 306 13.79 11.96 3.96
C LEU A 306 12.83 12.58 4.99
N GLU A 307 12.76 13.90 5.08
CA GLU A 307 11.79 14.58 5.96
C GLU A 307 10.35 14.29 5.53
N LEU A 308 10.06 14.38 4.22
CA LEU A 308 8.75 14.02 3.67
C LEU A 308 8.41 12.54 3.92
N LEU A 309 9.38 11.65 3.69
CA LEU A 309 9.22 10.22 3.98
C LEU A 309 8.93 9.98 5.46
N TYR A 310 9.69 10.63 6.36
CA TYR A 310 9.49 10.53 7.81
C TYR A 310 8.06 10.93 8.20
N PHE A 311 7.57 12.05 7.67
CA PHE A 311 6.20 12.50 7.89
C PHE A 311 5.17 11.43 7.51
N TRP A 312 5.29 10.83 6.33
CA TRP A 312 4.38 9.77 5.91
C TRP A 312 4.53 8.49 6.73
N MET A 313 5.77 8.14 7.11
CA MET A 313 6.02 6.97 7.95
C MET A 313 5.34 7.04 9.32
N GLN A 314 5.19 8.23 9.91
CA GLN A 314 4.45 8.43 11.16
C GLN A 314 2.95 8.13 11.00
N ARG A 315 2.43 8.15 9.77
CA ARG A 315 1.03 7.88 9.45
C ARG A 315 0.76 6.49 8.90
N MET A 316 1.79 5.77 8.49
CA MET A 316 1.65 4.42 7.91
C MET A 316 1.00 3.38 8.83
N GLY A 317 0.92 3.63 10.13
CA GLY A 317 0.15 2.79 11.06
C GLY A 317 -1.36 2.74 10.76
N GLN A 318 -1.88 3.69 9.98
CA GLN A 318 -3.28 3.74 9.54
C GLN A 318 -3.43 3.38 8.05
N ALA A 319 -2.31 3.18 7.35
CA ALA A 319 -2.33 2.87 5.93
C ALA A 319 -2.66 1.40 5.68
N THR A 320 -3.32 1.13 4.55
CA THR A 320 -3.65 -0.21 4.05
C THR A 320 -2.82 -0.56 2.83
N PHE A 321 -2.72 0.35 1.88
CA PHE A 321 -1.92 0.22 0.67
C PHE A 321 -1.19 1.54 0.39
N VAL A 322 0.13 1.47 0.28
CA VAL A 322 1.00 2.62 0.02
C VAL A 322 1.70 2.44 -1.31
N PHE A 323 1.66 3.44 -2.17
CA PHE A 323 2.48 3.49 -3.38
C PHE A 323 3.33 4.76 -3.37
N ILE A 324 4.64 4.61 -3.43
CA ILE A 324 5.60 5.73 -3.47
C ILE A 324 6.16 5.82 -4.88
N ASP A 325 5.73 6.85 -5.62
CA ASP A 325 6.19 7.05 -7.00
C ASP A 325 7.55 7.76 -7.02
N GLU A 326 8.48 7.23 -7.85
CA GLU A 326 9.85 7.74 -7.96
C GLU A 326 10.53 7.88 -6.59
N PHE A 327 10.37 6.87 -5.72
CA PHE A 327 10.73 6.97 -4.31
C PHE A 327 12.20 7.28 -4.05
N ASP A 328 13.09 6.86 -4.94
CA ASP A 328 14.54 6.95 -4.81
C ASP A 328 15.18 8.04 -5.69
N ALA A 329 14.37 8.93 -6.28
CA ALA A 329 14.86 9.98 -7.18
C ALA A 329 15.99 10.86 -6.58
N PHE A 330 16.03 11.00 -5.25
CA PHE A 330 17.02 11.80 -4.52
C PHE A 330 17.91 10.96 -3.62
N TYR A 331 17.83 9.64 -3.65
CA TYR A 331 18.58 8.77 -2.77
C TYR A 331 19.76 8.12 -3.50
N HIS A 332 20.93 8.16 -2.86
CA HIS A 332 22.02 7.28 -3.27
C HIS A 332 21.59 5.80 -3.09
N PHE A 333 22.09 4.89 -3.92
CA PHE A 333 21.61 3.50 -3.98
C PHE A 333 21.59 2.78 -2.62
N LYS A 334 22.60 2.99 -1.75
CA LYS A 334 22.62 2.42 -0.39
C LYS A 334 21.50 2.96 0.47
N LEU A 335 21.23 4.27 0.38
CA LEU A 335 20.14 4.90 1.10
C LEU A 335 18.79 4.38 0.62
N ALA A 336 18.58 4.26 -0.69
CA ALA A 336 17.37 3.70 -1.27
C ALA A 336 17.12 2.27 -0.76
N PHE A 337 18.15 1.45 -0.65
CA PHE A 337 18.07 0.08 -0.13
C PHE A 337 17.63 0.05 1.35
N GLU A 338 18.23 0.87 2.21
CA GLU A 338 17.86 0.93 3.64
C GLU A 338 16.44 1.49 3.84
N VAL A 339 16.05 2.50 3.04
CA VAL A 339 14.67 3.02 3.03
C VAL A 339 13.67 1.92 2.66
N CYS A 340 13.94 1.13 1.62
CA CYS A 340 13.07 0.01 1.24
C CYS A 340 12.91 -1.00 2.38
N LYS A 341 13.99 -1.38 3.07
CA LYS A 341 13.91 -2.30 4.22
C LYS A 341 12.97 -1.77 5.31
N ILE A 342 13.05 -0.48 5.61
CA ILE A 342 12.18 0.13 6.63
C ILE A 342 10.73 0.12 6.17
N LEU A 343 10.47 0.47 4.91
CA LEU A 343 9.13 0.53 4.33
C LEU A 343 8.47 -0.85 4.26
N PHE A 344 9.20 -1.85 3.80
CA PHE A 344 8.68 -3.21 3.61
C PHE A 344 8.42 -3.97 4.92
N ASN A 345 8.94 -3.46 6.05
CA ASN A 345 8.61 -3.95 7.39
C ASN A 345 7.34 -3.33 8.00
N LYS A 346 6.65 -2.40 7.29
CA LYS A 346 5.39 -1.84 7.78
C LYS A 346 4.23 -2.84 7.65
N ASP A 347 3.22 -2.67 8.52
CA ASP A 347 2.01 -3.52 8.54
C ASP A 347 0.95 -3.11 7.49
N CYS A 348 1.38 -2.69 6.30
CA CYS A 348 0.54 -2.37 5.16
C CYS A 348 1.18 -2.90 3.88
N GLN A 349 0.42 -3.00 2.79
CA GLN A 349 1.00 -3.25 1.48
C GLN A 349 1.82 -2.04 1.03
N VAL A 350 3.06 -2.26 0.59
CA VAL A 350 3.94 -1.17 0.13
C VAL A 350 4.49 -1.49 -1.24
N PHE A 351 4.19 -0.61 -2.18
CA PHE A 351 4.75 -0.63 -3.52
C PHE A 351 5.50 0.67 -3.80
N THR A 352 6.54 0.58 -4.62
CA THR A 352 7.31 1.74 -5.06
C THR A 352 7.57 1.66 -6.55
N SER A 353 7.75 2.80 -7.21
CA SER A 353 8.35 2.82 -8.55
C SER A 353 9.79 3.31 -8.48
N SER A 354 10.66 2.74 -9.31
CA SER A 354 12.08 3.07 -9.35
C SER A 354 12.68 2.86 -10.75
N HIS A 355 13.74 3.61 -11.03
CA HIS A 355 14.65 3.39 -12.16
C HIS A 355 15.95 2.71 -11.74
N ASN A 356 16.17 2.52 -10.44
CA ASN A 356 17.41 2.05 -9.86
C ASN A 356 17.46 0.51 -9.83
N THR A 357 18.14 -0.07 -10.79
CA THR A 357 18.29 -1.52 -10.91
C THR A 357 19.11 -2.15 -9.77
N TYR A 358 19.88 -1.37 -9.00
CA TYR A 358 20.59 -1.87 -7.80
C TYR A 358 19.64 -2.43 -6.73
N LEU A 359 18.35 -2.04 -6.76
CA LEU A 359 17.34 -2.59 -5.88
C LEU A 359 16.81 -3.96 -6.32
N MET A 360 17.15 -4.41 -7.55
CA MET A 360 16.84 -5.76 -8.05
C MET A 360 17.79 -6.78 -7.42
N THR A 361 17.67 -7.00 -6.13
CA THR A 361 18.51 -7.94 -5.39
C THR A 361 17.67 -8.83 -4.49
N ASN A 362 18.07 -10.11 -4.42
CA ASN A 362 17.45 -11.08 -3.53
C ASN A 362 17.71 -10.78 -2.03
N ASP A 363 18.62 -9.86 -1.70
CA ASP A 363 18.80 -9.37 -0.35
C ASP A 363 17.69 -8.42 0.11
N LEU A 364 16.89 -7.89 -0.85
CA LEU A 364 15.80 -6.97 -0.58
C LEU A 364 14.44 -7.61 -0.86
N LEU A 365 14.19 -8.09 -2.07
CA LEU A 365 12.92 -8.69 -2.48
C LEU A 365 13.14 -9.96 -3.31
N ARG A 366 12.17 -10.81 -3.29
CA ARG A 366 12.05 -11.99 -4.14
C ARG A 366 11.85 -11.55 -5.60
N PRO A 367 12.28 -12.34 -6.60
CA PRO A 367 12.10 -11.99 -8.02
C PRO A 367 10.64 -11.78 -8.45
N ASP A 368 9.69 -12.50 -7.85
CA ASP A 368 8.26 -12.37 -8.11
C ASP A 368 7.62 -11.11 -7.50
N CYS A 369 8.35 -10.37 -6.65
CA CYS A 369 7.96 -9.07 -6.09
C CYS A 369 8.59 -7.88 -6.83
N ASN A 370 9.39 -8.14 -7.87
CA ASN A 370 9.96 -7.13 -8.75
C ASN A 370 9.21 -7.16 -10.09
N PHE A 371 8.54 -6.06 -10.44
CA PHE A 371 7.71 -5.95 -11.63
C PHE A 371 8.36 -5.07 -12.68
N ILE A 372 8.26 -5.43 -13.94
CA ILE A 372 8.67 -4.60 -15.06
C ILE A 372 7.44 -4.09 -15.78
N LEU A 373 7.35 -2.77 -15.92
CA LEU A 373 6.35 -2.09 -16.75
C LEU A 373 7.02 -1.60 -18.03
N ASN A 374 6.68 -2.24 -19.12
CA ASN A 374 7.15 -1.88 -20.46
C ASN A 374 6.08 -2.19 -21.51
N GLU A 375 6.02 -1.41 -22.59
CA GLU A 375 5.07 -1.60 -23.69
C GLU A 375 3.62 -1.86 -23.25
N ASN A 376 3.15 -1.09 -22.25
CA ASN A 376 1.82 -1.21 -21.65
C ASN A 376 1.51 -2.58 -21.02
N LYS A 377 2.54 -3.31 -20.61
CA LYS A 377 2.43 -4.58 -19.89
C LYS A 377 3.20 -4.49 -18.56
N ILE A 378 2.64 -5.03 -17.50
CA ILE A 378 3.31 -5.19 -16.22
C ILE A 378 3.48 -6.68 -15.92
N LYS A 379 4.72 -7.11 -15.66
CA LYS A 379 5.03 -8.52 -15.40
C LYS A 379 6.02 -8.64 -14.24
N PRO A 380 5.88 -9.64 -13.36
CA PRO A 380 6.94 -9.98 -12.41
C PRO A 380 8.17 -10.52 -13.14
N LEU A 381 9.37 -10.33 -12.59
CA LEU A 381 10.61 -10.80 -13.22
C LEU A 381 10.63 -12.30 -13.48
N VAL A 382 9.94 -13.10 -12.67
CA VAL A 382 9.82 -14.55 -12.86
C VAL A 382 9.14 -14.92 -14.18
N ASP A 383 8.25 -14.07 -14.69
CA ASP A 383 7.53 -14.28 -15.95
C ASP A 383 8.32 -13.72 -17.16
N CYS A 384 9.45 -13.05 -16.91
CA CYS A 384 10.29 -12.45 -17.96
C CYS A 384 11.49 -13.34 -18.36
N THR A 385 11.63 -14.54 -17.80
CA THR A 385 12.72 -15.47 -18.10
C THR A 385 12.27 -16.92 -17.96
N GLU A 386 12.82 -17.79 -18.79
CA GLU A 386 12.64 -19.25 -18.68
C GLU A 386 13.59 -19.88 -17.65
N LYS A 387 14.56 -19.09 -17.14
CA LYS A 387 15.55 -19.59 -16.18
C LYS A 387 14.93 -19.70 -14.78
N GLU A 388 15.16 -20.82 -14.11
CA GLU A 388 14.85 -20.95 -12.69
C GLU A 388 15.69 -19.95 -11.89
N LEU A 389 15.01 -19.03 -11.19
CA LEU A 389 15.66 -18.03 -10.35
C LEU A 389 15.89 -18.57 -8.94
N ARG A 390 17.10 -18.37 -8.39
CA ARG A 390 17.53 -18.84 -7.06
C ARG A 390 18.12 -17.68 -6.27
N PHE A 391 18.15 -17.80 -4.94
CA PHE A 391 18.71 -16.77 -4.05
C PHE A 391 20.12 -16.28 -4.45
N GLY A 392 21.02 -17.20 -4.81
CA GLY A 392 22.39 -16.87 -5.21
C GLY A 392 22.55 -16.16 -6.55
N HIS A 393 21.49 -15.96 -7.31
CA HIS A 393 21.58 -15.22 -8.58
C HIS A 393 21.66 -13.71 -8.34
N ASN A 394 22.59 -13.06 -9.03
CA ASN A 394 22.63 -11.60 -9.10
C ASN A 394 21.61 -11.11 -10.12
N ILE A 395 20.41 -10.78 -9.64
CA ILE A 395 19.25 -10.38 -10.47
C ILE A 395 19.57 -9.12 -11.29
N GLU A 396 20.22 -8.13 -10.68
CA GLU A 396 20.62 -6.88 -11.37
C GLU A 396 21.56 -7.16 -12.54
N LYS A 397 22.59 -7.98 -12.33
CA LYS A 397 23.52 -8.35 -13.41
C LYS A 397 22.82 -9.14 -14.52
N MET A 398 21.89 -10.02 -14.15
CA MET A 398 21.07 -10.75 -15.14
C MET A 398 20.18 -9.78 -15.94
N PHE A 399 19.57 -8.79 -15.28
CA PHE A 399 18.75 -7.78 -15.93
C PHE A 399 19.58 -6.94 -16.93
N ARG A 400 20.72 -6.43 -16.52
CA ARG A 400 21.66 -5.70 -17.41
C ARG A 400 22.20 -6.55 -18.57
N GLY A 401 22.33 -7.85 -18.35
CA GLY A 401 22.74 -8.81 -19.36
C GLY A 401 21.61 -9.29 -20.29
N ASN A 402 20.43 -8.62 -20.27
CA ASN A 402 19.25 -8.96 -21.08
C ASN A 402 18.75 -10.40 -20.89
N ALA A 403 18.89 -10.96 -19.69
CA ALA A 403 18.38 -12.30 -19.37
C ALA A 403 16.85 -12.33 -19.19
N PHE A 404 16.21 -11.18 -19.07
CA PHE A 404 14.77 -11.00 -18.96
C PHE A 404 14.19 -10.42 -20.25
N LYS A 405 13.21 -11.11 -20.82
CA LYS A 405 12.45 -10.66 -22.00
C LYS A 405 11.22 -9.89 -21.50
N VAL A 406 11.29 -8.58 -21.59
CA VAL A 406 10.26 -7.65 -21.08
C VAL A 406 9.37 -7.17 -22.23
#